data_64f4eaad434fb6a55ba2b6d11a022b74
#
_entry.id   64f4eaad434fb6a55ba2b6d11a022b74
#
_cell.length_a   1.000
_cell.length_b   1.000
_cell.length_c   1.000
_cell.angle_alpha   90.00
_cell.angle_beta   90.00
_cell.angle_gamma   90.00
#
_symmetry.space_group_name_H-M   'P 1'
#
loop_
_entity.id
_entity.type
_entity.pdbx_description
1 polymer ?
#
loop_
_entity_poly.entity_id
_entity_poly.type
_entity_poly.pdbx_seq_one_letter_code
_entity_poly.pdbx_strand_id
1 'polypeptide(L)'
;FFAQLKLPLSDADPDYPALVLGNEILGGGFLNSRLATRIRQKEGLSYGVGSFAYGQSADQIGGWGAYAIYAPENAARLEAAFREELDKMLKEGFTDKEVEEAKKGWLQNNNVTRAQDGFIAGKLEDHLTYNRTFKWEEDFENKVKALTAAQINAVMKKHIVPGKISIVKAGDFEGAKKKAAASGKPDDKPAAAGTPKN
;
A
#
# COMPACT_ATOMS: atom_id res chain seq x y z
N PHE A 1 3.12 12.04 -5.96
CA PHE A 1 2.97 11.74 -4.54
C PHE A 1 3.69 10.45 -4.22
N PHE A 2 4.51 10.48 -3.21
CA PHE A 2 5.21 9.32 -2.70
C PHE A 2 5.24 9.38 -1.17
N ALA A 3 4.74 8.34 -0.52
CA ALA A 3 4.74 8.17 0.92
C ALA A 3 5.61 6.97 1.28
N GLN A 4 6.47 7.08 2.28
CA GLN A 4 7.35 6.00 2.70
C GLN A 4 7.49 5.93 4.22
N LEU A 5 7.54 4.71 4.71
CA LEU A 5 7.78 4.36 6.10
C LEU A 5 8.85 3.26 6.16
N LYS A 6 9.94 3.49 6.88
CA LYS A 6 10.94 2.45 7.16
C LYS A 6 10.46 1.55 8.29
N LEU A 7 10.68 0.25 8.13
CA LEU A 7 10.29 -0.78 9.09
C LEU A 7 11.52 -1.62 9.49
N PRO A 8 11.78 -1.82 10.79
CA PRO A 8 12.86 -2.66 11.27
C PRO A 8 12.44 -4.14 11.25
N LEU A 9 12.21 -4.68 10.05
CA LEU A 9 11.83 -6.08 9.84
C LEU A 9 12.45 -6.63 8.56
N SER A 10 12.67 -7.93 8.51
CA SER A 10 13.08 -8.69 7.33
C SER A 10 11.90 -9.49 6.75
N ASP A 11 12.12 -10.14 5.61
CA ASP A 11 11.13 -11.05 5.03
C ASP A 11 10.92 -12.35 5.85
N ALA A 12 11.84 -12.65 6.79
CA ALA A 12 11.72 -13.76 7.73
C ALA A 12 10.94 -13.40 9.02
N ASP A 13 10.64 -12.11 9.22
CA ASP A 13 9.88 -11.65 10.40
C ASP A 13 8.48 -12.30 10.44
N PRO A 14 8.01 -12.75 11.62
CA PRO A 14 6.70 -13.37 11.74
C PRO A 14 5.53 -12.45 11.33
N ASP A 15 5.69 -11.14 11.39
CA ASP A 15 4.67 -10.17 10.96
C ASP A 15 4.67 -9.94 9.45
N TYR A 16 5.74 -10.32 8.74
CA TYR A 16 5.90 -9.99 7.33
C TYR A 16 4.80 -10.56 6.42
N PRO A 17 4.33 -11.83 6.58
CA PRO A 17 3.21 -12.33 5.79
C PRO A 17 1.92 -11.52 5.95
N ALA A 18 1.64 -11.06 7.17
CA ALA A 18 0.47 -10.22 7.45
C ALA A 18 0.62 -8.81 6.89
N LEU A 19 1.82 -8.24 6.93
CA LEU A 19 2.13 -6.95 6.30
C LEU A 19 1.96 -7.02 4.78
N VAL A 20 2.44 -8.08 4.14
CA VAL A 20 2.28 -8.31 2.69
C VAL A 20 0.81 -8.37 2.31
N LEU A 21 0.01 -9.21 3.00
CA LEU A 21 -1.40 -9.34 2.67
C LEU A 21 -2.22 -8.09 3.03
N GLY A 22 -1.90 -7.41 4.13
CA GLY A 22 -2.49 -6.12 4.48
C GLY A 22 -2.19 -5.03 3.45
N ASN A 23 -0.97 -5.03 2.92
CA ASN A 23 -0.59 -4.15 1.81
C ASN A 23 -1.39 -4.47 0.54
N GLU A 24 -1.61 -5.75 0.22
CA GLU A 24 -2.41 -6.17 -0.93
C GLU A 24 -3.82 -5.56 -0.88
N ILE A 25 -4.48 -5.61 0.27
CA ILE A 25 -5.80 -5.02 0.47
C ILE A 25 -5.75 -3.49 0.40
N LEU A 26 -4.73 -2.87 1.00
CA LEU A 26 -4.65 -1.41 1.09
C LEU A 26 -4.36 -0.75 -0.26
N GLY A 27 -3.35 -1.22 -1.01
CA GLY A 27 -2.96 -0.59 -2.27
C GLY A 27 -2.20 -1.48 -3.25
N GLY A 28 -1.74 -2.67 -2.83
CA GLY A 28 -0.99 -3.61 -3.68
C GLY A 28 -1.87 -4.36 -4.67
N GLY A 29 -3.13 -4.63 -4.34
CA GLY A 29 -4.09 -5.40 -5.13
C GLY A 29 -4.67 -4.66 -6.33
N PHE A 30 -3.91 -3.80 -6.96
CA PHE A 30 -4.27 -3.06 -8.16
C PHE A 30 -5.64 -2.35 -8.04
N LEU A 31 -6.58 -2.57 -8.97
CA LEU A 31 -7.88 -1.89 -9.02
C LEU A 31 -8.82 -2.25 -7.87
N ASN A 32 -8.62 -3.39 -7.23
CA ASN A 32 -9.48 -3.87 -6.15
C ASN A 32 -9.02 -3.40 -4.77
N SER A 33 -7.89 -2.71 -4.69
CA SER A 33 -7.37 -2.17 -3.44
C SER A 33 -8.17 -0.95 -2.95
N ARG A 34 -8.13 -0.68 -1.64
CA ARG A 34 -8.83 0.44 -1.02
C ARG A 34 -8.36 1.79 -1.59
N LEU A 35 -7.04 1.99 -1.73
CA LEU A 35 -6.48 3.22 -2.30
C LEU A 35 -6.91 3.42 -3.75
N ALA A 36 -6.92 2.37 -4.58
CA ALA A 36 -7.38 2.48 -5.96
C ALA A 36 -8.88 2.77 -6.02
N THR A 37 -9.68 2.09 -5.21
CA THR A 37 -11.12 2.33 -5.12
C THR A 37 -11.43 3.76 -4.71
N ARG A 38 -10.74 4.29 -3.68
CA ARG A 38 -10.96 5.64 -3.18
C ARG A 38 -10.44 6.70 -4.15
N ILE A 39 -9.16 6.64 -4.49
CA ILE A 39 -8.45 7.73 -5.17
C ILE A 39 -8.70 7.72 -6.67
N ARG A 40 -8.71 6.53 -7.30
CA ARG A 40 -8.87 6.39 -8.73
C ARG A 40 -10.32 6.29 -9.15
N GLN A 41 -11.10 5.35 -8.55
CA GLN A 41 -12.44 5.04 -9.04
C GLN A 41 -13.49 6.04 -8.55
N LYS A 42 -13.48 6.38 -7.25
CA LYS A 42 -14.51 7.27 -6.67
C LYS A 42 -14.22 8.75 -6.91
N GLU A 43 -12.96 9.16 -6.76
CA GLU A 43 -12.63 10.59 -6.84
C GLU A 43 -11.94 11.00 -8.14
N GLY A 44 -11.43 10.06 -8.94
CA GLY A 44 -10.77 10.36 -10.20
C GLY A 44 -9.50 11.21 -10.07
N LEU A 45 -8.83 11.18 -8.90
CA LEU A 45 -7.67 12.04 -8.61
C LEU A 45 -6.39 11.53 -9.22
N SER A 46 -6.28 10.22 -9.46
CA SER A 46 -5.07 9.59 -9.97
C SER A 46 -5.41 8.44 -10.91
N TYR A 47 -4.69 8.35 -12.02
CA TYR A 47 -4.76 7.17 -12.90
C TYR A 47 -3.92 6.01 -12.36
N GLY A 48 -2.77 6.29 -11.73
CA GLY A 48 -1.86 5.30 -11.16
C GLY A 48 -1.67 5.55 -9.67
N VAL A 49 -2.25 4.69 -8.84
CA VAL A 49 -2.13 4.70 -7.39
C VAL A 49 -1.91 3.28 -6.89
N GLY A 50 -1.06 3.13 -5.88
CA GLY A 50 -0.79 1.84 -5.27
C GLY A 50 0.03 1.95 -4.00
N SER A 51 0.27 0.80 -3.36
CA SER A 51 1.20 0.68 -2.24
C SER A 51 2.07 -0.57 -2.40
N PHE A 52 3.17 -0.59 -1.65
CA PHE A 52 4.11 -1.70 -1.62
C PHE A 52 4.60 -1.92 -0.19
N ALA A 53 4.97 -3.17 0.11
CA ALA A 53 5.66 -3.56 1.31
C ALA A 53 6.84 -4.44 0.93
N TYR A 54 7.96 -4.29 1.62
CA TYR A 54 9.13 -5.12 1.40
C TYR A 54 9.87 -5.38 2.72
N GLY A 55 10.58 -6.51 2.77
CA GLY A 55 11.57 -6.85 3.78
C GLY A 55 12.79 -7.45 3.10
N GLN A 56 13.99 -7.04 3.51
CA GLN A 56 15.23 -7.66 3.00
C GLN A 56 15.44 -9.03 3.63
N SER A 57 16.14 -9.91 2.91
CA SER A 57 16.37 -11.28 3.38
C SER A 57 17.55 -11.38 4.35
N ALA A 58 18.56 -10.51 4.22
CA ALA A 58 19.78 -10.55 5.02
C ALA A 58 19.70 -9.67 6.29
N ASP A 59 18.94 -8.58 6.24
CA ASP A 59 18.96 -7.55 7.26
C ASP A 59 17.54 -7.21 7.76
N GLN A 60 17.47 -6.67 8.99
CA GLN A 60 16.22 -6.12 9.55
C GLN A 60 15.90 -4.76 8.93
N ILE A 61 15.85 -4.74 7.60
CA ILE A 61 15.54 -3.56 6.78
C ILE A 61 14.33 -3.87 5.92
N GLY A 62 13.27 -3.15 6.17
CA GLY A 62 12.05 -3.24 5.40
C GLY A 62 11.39 -1.88 5.25
N GLY A 63 10.25 -1.88 4.61
CA GLY A 63 9.48 -0.67 4.44
C GLY A 63 8.08 -0.92 3.90
N TRP A 64 7.28 0.10 4.08
CA TRP A 64 6.00 0.25 3.43
C TRP A 64 5.96 1.60 2.73
N GLY A 65 5.29 1.67 1.60
CA GLY A 65 5.09 2.94 0.91
C GLY A 65 3.86 2.92 0.02
N ALA A 66 3.47 4.13 -0.41
CA ALA A 66 2.39 4.33 -1.36
C ALA A 66 2.77 5.43 -2.36
N TYR A 67 2.23 5.35 -3.54
CA TYR A 67 2.46 6.32 -4.60
C TYR A 67 1.18 6.67 -5.35
N ALA A 68 1.15 7.85 -5.94
CA ALA A 68 0.11 8.24 -6.87
C ALA A 68 0.65 9.23 -7.92
N ILE A 69 0.23 9.03 -9.18
CA ILE A 69 0.47 9.97 -10.28
C ILE A 69 -0.79 10.83 -10.42
N TYR A 70 -0.66 12.13 -10.30
CA TYR A 70 -1.81 13.03 -10.19
C TYR A 70 -1.54 14.40 -10.84
N ALA A 71 -2.59 15.12 -11.17
CA ALA A 71 -2.48 16.50 -11.62
C ALA A 71 -2.18 17.43 -10.43
N PRO A 72 -1.20 18.36 -10.53
CA PRO A 72 -0.72 19.18 -9.40
C PRO A 72 -1.82 19.91 -8.63
N GLU A 73 -2.89 20.32 -9.28
CA GLU A 73 -4.09 20.93 -8.67
C GLU A 73 -4.82 20.02 -7.70
N ASN A 74 -4.69 18.71 -7.85
CA ASN A 74 -5.32 17.71 -6.99
C ASN A 74 -4.48 17.33 -5.75
N ALA A 75 -3.32 17.93 -5.55
CA ALA A 75 -2.36 17.54 -4.52
C ALA A 75 -2.95 17.49 -3.10
N ALA A 76 -3.73 18.49 -2.71
CA ALA A 76 -4.34 18.56 -1.38
C ALA A 76 -5.45 17.51 -1.20
N ARG A 77 -6.31 17.34 -2.20
CA ARG A 77 -7.40 16.35 -2.17
C ARG A 77 -6.86 14.92 -2.16
N LEU A 78 -5.81 14.65 -2.94
CA LEU A 78 -5.17 13.34 -2.99
C LEU A 78 -4.54 12.99 -1.63
N GLU A 79 -3.79 13.90 -1.01
CA GLU A 79 -3.20 13.67 0.31
C GLU A 79 -4.29 13.46 1.38
N ALA A 80 -5.37 14.23 1.34
CA ALA A 80 -6.49 14.05 2.26
C ALA A 80 -7.14 12.67 2.10
N ALA A 81 -7.46 12.25 0.87
CA ALA A 81 -8.03 10.94 0.59
C ALA A 81 -7.10 9.78 1.01
N PHE A 82 -5.78 9.93 0.80
CA PHE A 82 -4.79 8.98 1.25
C PHE A 82 -4.77 8.84 2.79
N ARG A 83 -4.73 9.98 3.51
CA ARG A 83 -4.72 9.97 4.98
C ARG A 83 -6.00 9.42 5.57
N GLU A 84 -7.16 9.81 5.03
CA GLU A 84 -8.46 9.29 5.45
C GLU A 84 -8.55 7.77 5.27
N GLU A 85 -8.05 7.22 4.16
CA GLU A 85 -8.08 5.78 3.93
C GLU A 85 -7.12 5.02 4.87
N LEU A 86 -5.95 5.61 5.19
CA LEU A 86 -5.06 5.06 6.23
C LEU A 86 -5.73 5.08 7.61
N ASP A 87 -6.31 6.19 8.00
CA ASP A 87 -6.98 6.34 9.30
C ASP A 87 -8.15 5.37 9.42
N LYS A 88 -8.92 5.20 8.35
CA LYS A 88 -10.00 4.22 8.27
C LYS A 88 -9.49 2.80 8.43
N MET A 89 -8.41 2.42 7.74
CA MET A 89 -7.78 1.12 7.88
C MET A 89 -7.31 0.88 9.32
N LEU A 90 -6.68 1.86 9.95
CA LEU A 90 -6.19 1.74 11.32
C LEU A 90 -7.32 1.68 12.35
N LYS A 91 -8.44 2.37 12.13
CA LYS A 91 -9.58 2.43 13.03
C LYS A 91 -10.49 1.22 12.90
N GLU A 92 -10.91 0.92 11.69
CA GLU A 92 -11.92 -0.10 11.39
C GLU A 92 -11.31 -1.48 11.07
N GLY A 93 -10.08 -1.49 10.54
CA GLY A 93 -9.41 -2.71 10.07
C GLY A 93 -9.91 -3.18 8.70
N PHE A 94 -9.45 -4.37 8.31
CA PHE A 94 -9.93 -5.11 7.16
C PHE A 94 -10.96 -6.13 7.60
N THR A 95 -11.95 -6.39 6.76
CA THR A 95 -12.99 -7.39 6.98
C THR A 95 -12.51 -8.78 6.56
N ASP A 96 -13.15 -9.84 7.09
CA ASP A 96 -12.86 -11.22 6.68
C ASP A 96 -13.06 -11.42 5.17
N LYS A 97 -14.06 -10.76 4.59
CA LYS A 97 -14.30 -10.81 3.15
C LYS A 97 -13.13 -10.24 2.34
N GLU A 98 -12.63 -9.07 2.70
CA GLU A 98 -11.47 -8.46 2.04
C GLU A 98 -10.23 -9.36 2.16
N VAL A 99 -10.03 -9.96 3.32
CA VAL A 99 -8.90 -10.87 3.55
C VAL A 99 -9.00 -12.12 2.68
N GLU A 100 -10.17 -12.76 2.60
CA GLU A 100 -10.34 -13.94 1.75
C GLU A 100 -10.20 -13.63 0.25
N GLU A 101 -10.70 -12.48 -0.20
CA GLU A 101 -10.52 -12.00 -1.58
C GLU A 101 -9.04 -11.71 -1.89
N ALA A 102 -8.33 -11.06 -0.97
CA ALA A 102 -6.91 -10.77 -1.10
C ALA A 102 -6.06 -12.05 -1.13
N LYS A 103 -6.33 -13.03 -0.27
CA LYS A 103 -5.65 -14.34 -0.30
C LYS A 103 -5.78 -15.00 -1.66
N LYS A 104 -7.01 -15.06 -2.19
CA LYS A 104 -7.26 -15.65 -3.51
C LYS A 104 -6.48 -14.93 -4.62
N GLY A 105 -6.56 -13.60 -4.64
CA GLY A 105 -5.86 -12.78 -5.64
C GLY A 105 -4.35 -12.95 -5.56
N TRP A 106 -3.79 -12.86 -4.35
CA TRP A 106 -2.36 -13.00 -4.11
C TRP A 106 -1.82 -14.39 -4.51
N LEU A 107 -2.52 -15.47 -4.12
CA LEU A 107 -2.14 -16.84 -4.49
C LEU A 107 -2.25 -17.07 -6.00
N GLN A 108 -3.30 -16.56 -6.63
CA GLN A 108 -3.47 -16.66 -8.08
C GLN A 108 -2.35 -15.92 -8.81
N ASN A 109 -2.01 -14.71 -8.38
CA ASN A 109 -0.91 -13.93 -8.94
C ASN A 109 0.43 -14.66 -8.82
N ASN A 110 0.72 -15.27 -7.67
CA ASN A 110 1.92 -16.08 -7.48
C ASN A 110 1.97 -17.27 -8.45
N ASN A 111 0.86 -17.97 -8.66
CA ASN A 111 0.80 -19.07 -9.62
C ASN A 111 1.09 -18.62 -11.06
N VAL A 112 0.52 -17.48 -11.46
CA VAL A 112 0.77 -16.90 -12.79
C VAL A 112 2.24 -16.48 -12.95
N THR A 113 2.79 -15.84 -11.91
CA THR A 113 4.17 -15.36 -11.92
C THR A 113 5.17 -16.51 -11.97
N ARG A 114 4.90 -17.63 -11.28
CA ARG A 114 5.72 -18.85 -11.31
C ARG A 114 5.74 -19.56 -12.67
N ALA A 115 4.79 -19.28 -13.56
CA ALA A 115 4.83 -19.79 -14.93
C ALA A 115 5.84 -19.05 -15.83
N GLN A 116 6.52 -18.02 -15.31
CA GLN A 116 7.46 -17.20 -16.07
C GLN A 116 8.90 -17.63 -15.75
N ASP A 117 9.67 -18.03 -16.77
CA ASP A 117 11.06 -18.49 -16.63
C ASP A 117 11.96 -17.47 -15.94
N GLY A 118 11.82 -16.19 -16.28
CA GLY A 118 12.60 -15.11 -15.67
C GLY A 118 12.36 -14.96 -14.16
N PHE A 119 11.12 -15.16 -13.71
CA PHE A 119 10.79 -15.16 -12.30
C PHE A 119 11.44 -16.35 -11.55
N ILE A 120 11.37 -17.55 -12.13
CA ILE A 120 11.96 -18.74 -11.55
C ILE A 120 13.50 -18.60 -11.49
N ALA A 121 14.14 -18.08 -12.53
CA ALA A 121 15.57 -17.83 -12.55
C ALA A 121 15.99 -16.86 -11.43
N GLY A 122 15.28 -15.73 -11.27
CA GLY A 122 15.52 -14.78 -10.17
C GLY A 122 15.33 -15.42 -8.80
N LYS A 123 14.29 -16.25 -8.62
CA LYS A 123 14.09 -16.97 -7.35
C LYS A 123 15.20 -17.98 -7.05
N LEU A 124 15.73 -18.66 -8.04
CA LEU A 124 16.86 -19.57 -7.85
C LEU A 124 18.13 -18.81 -7.45
N GLU A 125 18.37 -17.64 -8.02
CA GLU A 125 19.46 -16.74 -7.62
C GLU A 125 19.32 -16.29 -6.16
N ASP A 126 18.14 -15.83 -5.76
CA ASP A 126 17.81 -15.47 -4.37
C ASP A 126 18.04 -16.65 -3.42
N HIS A 127 17.58 -17.86 -3.80
CA HIS A 127 17.73 -19.05 -2.98
C HIS A 127 19.18 -19.44 -2.78
N LEU A 128 20.02 -19.34 -3.82
CA LEU A 128 21.46 -19.56 -3.70
C LEU A 128 22.11 -18.51 -2.80
N THR A 129 21.75 -17.24 -2.97
CA THR A 129 22.33 -16.13 -2.21
C THR A 129 21.99 -16.22 -0.72
N TYR A 130 20.76 -16.60 -0.38
CA TYR A 130 20.28 -16.60 1.01
C TYR A 130 20.18 -18.01 1.63
N ASN A 131 20.76 -19.02 0.97
CA ASN A 131 20.71 -20.42 1.40
C ASN A 131 19.27 -20.89 1.69
N ARG A 132 18.35 -20.60 0.77
CA ARG A 132 16.95 -20.97 0.82
C ARG A 132 16.62 -22.00 -0.25
N THR A 133 15.40 -22.52 -0.19
CA THR A 133 14.83 -23.42 -1.20
C THR A 133 13.38 -23.06 -1.44
N PHE A 134 12.72 -23.65 -2.43
CA PHE A 134 11.28 -23.48 -2.63
C PHE A 134 10.41 -23.92 -1.43
N LYS A 135 10.98 -24.63 -0.47
CA LYS A 135 10.32 -24.90 0.81
C LYS A 135 10.05 -23.63 1.60
N TRP A 136 10.94 -22.64 1.54
CA TRP A 136 10.72 -21.32 2.15
C TRP A 136 9.50 -20.61 1.55
N GLU A 137 9.37 -20.65 0.22
CA GLU A 137 8.22 -20.07 -0.49
C GLU A 137 6.91 -20.78 -0.12
N GLU A 138 6.93 -22.12 -0.04
CA GLU A 138 5.79 -22.91 0.38
C GLU A 138 5.36 -22.56 1.81
N ASP A 139 6.32 -22.46 2.73
CA ASP A 139 6.06 -22.13 4.13
C ASP A 139 5.52 -20.68 4.26
N PHE A 140 6.03 -19.75 3.45
CA PHE A 140 5.51 -18.39 3.40
C PHE A 140 4.04 -18.37 2.92
N GLU A 141 3.72 -19.06 1.85
CA GLU A 141 2.34 -19.18 1.35
C GLU A 141 1.40 -19.83 2.38
N ASN A 142 1.86 -20.84 3.08
CA ASN A 142 1.07 -21.49 4.11
C ASN A 142 0.79 -20.53 5.28
N LYS A 143 1.76 -19.69 5.66
CA LYS A 143 1.54 -18.61 6.62
C LYS A 143 0.49 -17.63 6.13
N VAL A 144 0.58 -17.17 4.88
CA VAL A 144 -0.42 -16.25 4.28
C VAL A 144 -1.82 -16.88 4.26
N LYS A 145 -1.94 -18.14 3.86
CA LYS A 145 -3.23 -18.87 3.85
C LYS A 145 -3.87 -18.94 5.23
N ALA A 146 -3.06 -19.10 6.29
CA ALA A 146 -3.53 -19.24 7.66
C ALA A 146 -3.92 -17.92 8.35
N LEU A 147 -3.58 -16.75 7.77
CA LEU A 147 -3.86 -15.46 8.38
C LEU A 147 -5.36 -15.21 8.57
N THR A 148 -5.70 -14.56 9.67
CA THR A 148 -7.03 -14.03 9.96
C THR A 148 -7.06 -12.51 9.83
N ALA A 149 -8.23 -11.92 9.67
CA ALA A 149 -8.38 -10.45 9.65
C ALA A 149 -7.86 -9.83 10.96
N ALA A 150 -8.08 -10.46 12.10
CA ALA A 150 -7.57 -9.97 13.38
C ALA A 150 -6.04 -9.89 13.43
N GLN A 151 -5.33 -10.90 12.91
CA GLN A 151 -3.87 -10.91 12.85
C GLN A 151 -3.33 -9.82 11.90
N ILE A 152 -3.91 -9.70 10.71
CA ILE A 152 -3.51 -8.67 9.73
C ILE A 152 -3.74 -7.27 10.31
N ASN A 153 -4.91 -7.04 10.91
CA ASN A 153 -5.24 -5.75 11.50
C ASN A 153 -4.30 -5.38 12.65
N ALA A 154 -3.91 -6.34 13.49
CA ALA A 154 -2.95 -6.12 14.57
C ALA A 154 -1.57 -5.73 14.02
N VAL A 155 -1.08 -6.42 12.98
CA VAL A 155 0.21 -6.15 12.34
C VAL A 155 0.19 -4.79 11.64
N MET A 156 -0.87 -4.47 10.89
CA MET A 156 -0.98 -3.15 10.24
C MET A 156 -0.99 -2.02 11.26
N LYS A 157 -1.72 -2.15 12.38
CA LYS A 157 -1.71 -1.16 13.47
C LYS A 157 -0.35 -1.02 14.15
N LYS A 158 0.38 -2.14 14.29
CA LYS A 158 1.73 -2.13 14.89
C LYS A 158 2.74 -1.40 14.02
N HIS A 159 2.70 -1.63 12.73
CA HIS A 159 3.76 -1.19 11.81
C HIS A 159 3.41 0.10 11.06
N ILE A 160 2.17 0.34 10.67
CA ILE A 160 1.78 1.54 9.93
C ILE A 160 1.44 2.67 10.90
N VAL A 161 2.45 3.51 11.16
CA VAL A 161 2.34 4.65 12.08
C VAL A 161 2.28 5.95 11.26
N PRO A 162 1.12 6.59 11.09
CA PRO A 162 0.95 7.77 10.21
C PRO A 162 1.94 8.90 10.48
N GLY A 163 2.24 9.17 11.76
CA GLY A 163 3.17 10.22 12.15
C GLY A 163 4.65 9.96 11.78
N LYS A 164 4.99 8.74 11.35
CA LYS A 164 6.34 8.36 10.90
C LYS A 164 6.44 8.26 9.38
N ILE A 165 5.35 8.48 8.65
CA ILE A 165 5.34 8.43 7.18
C ILE A 165 5.92 9.73 6.64
N SER A 166 7.00 9.62 5.87
CA SER A 166 7.54 10.72 5.09
C SER A 166 6.78 10.84 3.78
N ILE A 167 6.32 12.05 3.43
CA ILE A 167 5.59 12.31 2.19
C ILE A 167 6.36 13.30 1.34
N VAL A 168 6.55 12.96 0.08
CA VAL A 168 7.15 13.81 -0.96
C VAL A 168 6.12 14.02 -2.07
N LYS A 169 5.97 15.27 -2.49
CA LYS A 169 5.14 15.68 -3.63
C LYS A 169 6.03 16.40 -4.64
N ALA A 170 5.99 15.97 -5.89
CA ALA A 170 6.71 16.60 -6.99
C ALA A 170 5.73 16.93 -8.13
N GLY A 171 5.88 18.09 -8.74
CA GLY A 171 5.03 18.56 -9.83
C GLY A 171 5.18 20.06 -10.07
N ASP A 172 4.60 20.54 -11.15
CA ASP A 172 4.52 21.98 -11.48
C ASP A 172 3.36 22.65 -10.72
N PHE A 173 3.53 22.85 -9.42
CA PHE A 173 2.50 23.47 -8.57
C PHE A 173 2.31 24.96 -8.88
N GLU A 174 3.35 25.66 -9.30
CA GLU A 174 3.26 27.08 -9.68
C GLU A 174 2.49 27.28 -11.00
N GLY A 175 2.73 26.41 -11.99
CA GLY A 175 1.96 26.40 -13.22
C GLY A 175 0.50 26.07 -12.99
N ALA A 176 0.20 25.14 -12.09
CA ALA A 176 -1.17 24.80 -11.70
C ALA A 176 -1.88 26.00 -11.05
N LYS A 177 -1.25 26.71 -10.12
CA LYS A 177 -1.80 27.93 -9.49
C LYS A 177 -2.09 29.02 -10.51
N LYS A 178 -1.17 29.26 -11.45
CA LYS A 178 -1.35 30.25 -12.52
C LYS A 178 -2.55 29.90 -13.41
N LYS A 179 -2.70 28.62 -13.78
CA LYS A 179 -3.84 28.15 -14.57
C LYS A 179 -5.15 28.30 -13.81
N ALA A 180 -5.21 27.96 -12.52
CA ALA A 180 -6.39 28.14 -11.69
C ALA A 180 -6.81 29.61 -11.60
N ALA A 181 -5.85 30.51 -11.36
CA ALA A 181 -6.10 31.95 -11.32
C ALA A 181 -6.60 32.50 -12.67
N ALA A 182 -6.07 32.01 -13.80
CA ALA A 182 -6.51 32.44 -15.14
C ALA A 182 -7.89 31.88 -15.52
N SER A 183 -8.31 30.74 -14.97
CA SER A 183 -9.60 30.09 -15.25
C SER A 183 -10.77 30.58 -14.37
N GLY A 184 -10.50 31.46 -13.39
CA GLY A 184 -11.51 31.98 -12.45
C GLY A 184 -12.16 30.93 -11.54
N LYS A 185 -11.58 29.72 -11.47
CA LYS A 185 -12.03 28.69 -10.50
C LYS A 185 -11.40 28.99 -9.13
N PRO A 186 -12.25 29.12 -8.08
CA PRO A 186 -11.70 29.26 -6.72
C PRO A 186 -10.92 28.00 -6.33
N ASP A 187 -9.80 28.21 -5.59
CA ASP A 187 -9.09 27.12 -4.94
C ASP A 187 -10.06 26.28 -4.10
N ASP A 188 -10.16 25.00 -4.38
CA ASP A 188 -10.89 24.05 -3.53
C ASP A 188 -10.21 24.01 -2.14
N LYS A 189 -10.69 24.86 -1.24
CA LYS A 189 -10.29 24.82 0.17
C LYS A 189 -10.68 23.44 0.74
N PRO A 190 -9.77 22.76 1.46
CA PRO A 190 -10.16 21.53 2.17
C PRO A 190 -11.37 21.84 3.06
N ALA A 191 -12.38 20.99 2.98
CA ALA A 191 -13.54 21.07 3.88
C ALA A 191 -13.03 21.03 5.31
N ALA A 192 -13.29 22.08 6.07
CA ALA A 192 -12.96 22.16 7.48
C ALA A 192 -13.63 20.99 8.21
N ALA A 193 -12.84 20.23 8.97
CA ALA A 193 -13.35 19.20 9.86
C ALA A 193 -14.43 19.83 10.77
N GLY A 194 -15.65 19.32 10.63
CA GLY A 194 -16.78 19.79 11.41
C GLY A 194 -16.52 19.59 12.90
N THR A 195 -16.53 20.68 13.65
CA THR A 195 -16.55 20.68 15.11
C THR A 195 -17.81 19.92 15.58
N PRO A 196 -17.70 18.97 16.52
CA PRO A 196 -18.88 18.35 17.10
C PRO A 196 -19.65 19.43 17.90
N LYS A 197 -20.91 19.61 17.55
CA LYS A 197 -21.85 20.36 18.41
C LYS A 197 -22.23 19.49 19.60
N ASN A 198 -22.10 20.06 20.78
CA ASN A 198 -22.54 19.53 22.06
C ASN A 198 -23.98 18.99 22.04
#